data_569f942af37d69c205e442c5fc41f83c
#
_entry.id   569f942af37d69c205e442c5fc41f83c
#
_cell.length_a   1.000
_cell.length_b   1.000
_cell.length_c   1.000
_cell.angle_alpha   90.00
_cell.angle_beta   90.00
_cell.angle_gamma   90.00
#
_symmetry.space_group_name_H-M   'P 1'
#
loop_
_entity.id
_entity.type
_entity.pdbx_description
1 polymer ?
#
loop_
_entity_poly.entity_id
_entity_poly.type
_entity_poly.pdbx_seq_one_letter_code
_entity_poly.pdbx_strand_id
1 'polypeptide(L)'
;MGMSAFRATDVNHSLELLQPRGGEIGPHADGWGVAFYDGRAARIFKEPIPASESRCLSFIASHCYQSRVVVGHIRKANPARFGRATANTHPFCRELGGRSWVFAHNGKLPGIDQARFHPHRFQPIGDTDSERAFCYLMDRVAEHWSGGGAPPPDRLAGWLSEPIAALSELGIFNMLLSDGDNLVVFANERLHALHRDCDEGGQEQHVLLLATQPLTDEPWRPVELGVVHVARDGDFVVPAGASTLTAVRAGG
;
A
#
# COMPACT_ATOMS: atom_id res chain seq x y z
N MET A 1 4.99 -2.66 -2.49
CA MET A 1 5.78 -1.82 -1.56
C MET A 1 4.94 -0.65 -1.06
N GLY A 2 5.24 -0.12 0.10
CA GLY A 2 4.67 1.10 0.66
C GLY A 2 5.75 1.97 1.28
N MET A 3 5.48 3.26 1.38
CA MET A 3 6.30 4.22 2.12
C MET A 3 5.40 5.16 2.90
N SER A 4 5.78 5.44 4.14
CA SER A 4 5.33 6.60 4.93
C SER A 4 6.57 7.39 5.33
N ALA A 5 6.55 8.71 5.20
CA ALA A 5 7.69 9.57 5.51
C ALA A 5 7.25 10.83 6.27
N PHE A 6 8.08 11.31 7.18
CA PHE A 6 7.84 12.54 7.93
C PHE A 6 7.85 13.76 7.01
N ARG A 7 8.79 13.81 6.07
CA ARG A 7 8.86 14.82 5.01
C ARG A 7 8.75 14.14 3.65
N ALA A 8 8.28 14.88 2.63
CA ALA A 8 8.23 14.37 1.27
C ALA A 8 9.63 13.97 0.81
N THR A 9 9.77 12.75 0.31
CA THR A 9 11.00 12.19 -0.23
C THR A 9 10.67 11.31 -1.44
N ASP A 10 11.67 10.91 -2.19
CA ASP A 10 11.50 9.99 -3.32
C ASP A 10 11.69 8.52 -2.92
N VAL A 11 11.32 7.64 -3.84
CA VAL A 11 11.50 6.19 -3.75
C VAL A 11 12.23 5.62 -4.97
N ASN A 12 13.03 6.42 -5.65
CA ASN A 12 13.68 6.07 -6.92
C ASN A 12 14.46 4.78 -6.79
N HIS A 13 15.33 4.67 -5.79
CA HIS A 13 16.10 3.45 -5.54
C HIS A 13 15.20 2.22 -5.30
N SER A 14 14.11 2.37 -4.55
CA SER A 14 13.16 1.27 -4.33
C SER A 14 12.44 0.87 -5.62
N LEU A 15 12.13 1.80 -6.51
CA LEU A 15 11.50 1.51 -7.81
C LEU A 15 12.47 0.82 -8.76
N GLU A 16 13.75 1.23 -8.78
CA GLU A 16 14.81 0.58 -9.55
C GLU A 16 14.99 -0.89 -9.13
N LEU A 17 14.93 -1.18 -7.83
CA LEU A 17 15.00 -2.55 -7.30
C LEU A 17 13.71 -3.36 -7.52
N LEU A 18 12.57 -2.70 -7.59
CA LEU A 18 11.27 -3.33 -7.83
C LEU A 18 11.06 -3.69 -9.29
N GLN A 19 11.51 -2.84 -10.21
CA GLN A 19 11.28 -2.96 -11.65
C GLN A 19 11.70 -4.33 -12.23
N PRO A 20 12.93 -4.85 -12.04
CA PRO A 20 13.32 -6.15 -12.56
C PRO A 20 12.54 -7.33 -11.96
N ARG A 21 12.01 -7.19 -10.74
CA ARG A 21 11.16 -8.20 -10.11
C ARG A 21 9.81 -8.35 -10.81
N GLY A 22 9.44 -7.38 -11.64
CA GLY A 22 8.21 -7.36 -12.43
C GLY A 22 8.37 -7.95 -13.83
N GLY A 23 8.87 -9.19 -13.95
CA GLY A 23 8.90 -9.95 -15.21
C GLY A 23 10.27 -10.36 -15.70
N GLU A 24 11.39 -9.82 -15.17
CA GLU A 24 12.75 -10.23 -15.53
C GLU A 24 13.27 -11.32 -14.58
N ILE A 25 13.37 -11.00 -13.28
CA ILE A 25 13.85 -11.93 -12.23
C ILE A 25 12.73 -12.53 -11.39
N GLY A 26 11.47 -12.15 -11.63
CA GLY A 26 10.29 -12.60 -10.88
C GLY A 26 9.07 -12.86 -11.75
N PRO A 27 8.08 -13.60 -11.25
CA PRO A 27 6.91 -14.02 -12.02
C PRO A 27 5.81 -12.95 -12.12
N HIS A 28 6.03 -11.70 -11.68
CA HIS A 28 5.01 -10.65 -11.56
C HIS A 28 4.92 -9.81 -12.84
N ALA A 29 4.62 -10.46 -13.97
CA ALA A 29 4.70 -9.86 -15.31
C ALA A 29 3.36 -9.33 -15.87
N ASP A 30 2.30 -9.21 -15.04
CA ASP A 30 0.95 -8.92 -15.52
C ASP A 30 0.47 -7.49 -15.25
N GLY A 31 1.38 -6.63 -14.85
CA GLY A 31 1.14 -5.22 -14.60
C GLY A 31 1.98 -4.66 -13.46
N TRP A 32 2.06 -3.36 -13.42
CA TRP A 32 2.69 -2.59 -12.34
C TRP A 32 1.94 -1.28 -12.13
N GLY A 33 2.14 -0.68 -10.99
CA GLY A 33 1.72 0.70 -10.77
C GLY A 33 2.26 1.25 -9.47
N VAL A 34 2.30 2.58 -9.42
CA VAL A 34 2.74 3.37 -8.28
C VAL A 34 1.87 4.60 -8.13
N ALA A 35 1.53 4.92 -6.90
CA ALA A 35 0.83 6.14 -6.50
C ALA A 35 1.72 6.97 -5.59
N PHE A 36 1.81 8.27 -5.91
CA PHE A 36 2.45 9.31 -5.10
C PHE A 36 1.38 10.30 -4.65
N TYR A 37 1.47 10.79 -3.44
CA TYR A 37 0.56 11.81 -2.97
C TYR A 37 1.18 13.21 -3.05
N ASP A 38 0.36 14.14 -3.53
CA ASP A 38 0.56 15.57 -3.45
C ASP A 38 -0.58 16.16 -2.58
N GLY A 39 -0.30 16.32 -1.31
CA GLY A 39 -1.31 16.57 -0.30
C GLY A 39 -2.34 15.45 -0.25
N ARG A 40 -3.62 15.77 -0.47
CA ARG A 40 -4.74 14.82 -0.45
C ARG A 40 -5.03 14.15 -1.80
N ALA A 41 -4.34 14.55 -2.87
CA ALA A 41 -4.53 14.02 -4.22
C ALA A 41 -3.46 12.98 -4.56
N ALA A 42 -3.85 11.84 -5.12
CA ALA A 42 -2.92 10.82 -5.59
C ALA A 42 -2.63 10.99 -7.10
N ARG A 43 -1.36 11.02 -7.44
CA ARG A 43 -0.88 10.84 -8.81
C ARG A 43 -0.56 9.38 -9.02
N ILE A 44 -1.24 8.74 -9.98
CA ILE A 44 -1.14 7.30 -10.20
C ILE A 44 -0.61 7.03 -11.59
N PHE A 45 0.44 6.20 -11.65
CA PHE A 45 0.97 5.64 -12.88
C PHE A 45 0.81 4.12 -12.82
N LYS A 46 0.27 3.53 -13.88
CA LYS A 46 0.14 2.07 -13.97
C LYS A 46 -0.03 1.60 -15.40
N GLU A 47 0.54 0.43 -15.68
CA GLU A 47 0.44 -0.22 -16.97
C GLU A 47 0.19 -1.73 -16.80
N PRO A 48 -0.63 -2.35 -17.66
CA PRO A 48 -0.88 -3.80 -17.63
C PRO A 48 0.18 -4.59 -18.42
N ILE A 49 1.46 -4.23 -18.27
CA ILE A 49 2.62 -4.88 -18.89
C ILE A 49 3.68 -5.20 -17.82
N PRO A 50 4.68 -6.04 -18.11
CA PRO A 50 5.78 -6.27 -17.18
C PRO A 50 6.47 -4.97 -16.77
N ALA A 51 6.75 -4.80 -15.49
CA ALA A 51 7.46 -3.62 -14.99
C ALA A 51 8.87 -3.49 -15.62
N SER A 52 9.54 -4.63 -15.83
CA SER A 52 10.87 -4.70 -16.47
C SER A 52 10.89 -4.18 -17.91
N GLU A 53 9.77 -4.18 -18.62
CA GLU A 53 9.62 -3.70 -19.99
C GLU A 53 9.10 -2.25 -20.07
N SER A 54 8.74 -1.65 -18.93
CA SER A 54 8.08 -0.36 -18.91
C SER A 54 9.06 0.81 -18.98
N ARG A 55 9.02 1.54 -20.09
CA ARG A 55 9.73 2.83 -20.23
C ARG A 55 9.13 3.92 -19.34
N CYS A 56 7.82 3.86 -19.08
CA CYS A 56 7.15 4.78 -18.18
C CYS A 56 7.68 4.62 -16.74
N LEU A 57 7.81 3.38 -16.25
CA LEU A 57 8.38 3.14 -14.92
C LEU A 57 9.84 3.57 -14.82
N SER A 58 10.66 3.29 -15.86
CA SER A 58 12.06 3.76 -15.91
C SER A 58 12.15 5.29 -15.84
N PHE A 59 11.26 5.98 -16.56
CA PHE A 59 11.19 7.45 -16.49
C PHE A 59 10.79 7.93 -15.08
N ILE A 60 9.78 7.31 -14.45
CA ILE A 60 9.32 7.67 -13.11
C ILE A 60 10.44 7.44 -12.08
N ALA A 61 11.14 6.30 -12.16
CA ALA A 61 12.25 5.97 -11.27
C ALA A 61 13.43 6.94 -11.38
N SER A 62 13.59 7.61 -12.54
CA SER A 62 14.62 8.66 -12.75
C SER A 62 14.13 10.08 -12.42
N HIS A 63 12.85 10.31 -12.12
CA HIS A 63 12.22 11.62 -12.04
C HIS A 63 11.88 12.01 -10.60
N CYS A 64 12.63 11.84 -9.64
CA CYS A 64 12.50 12.33 -8.25
C CYS A 64 11.11 12.87 -7.85
N TYR A 65 10.06 12.05 -7.98
CA TYR A 65 8.74 12.38 -7.44
C TYR A 65 8.78 12.31 -5.92
N GLN A 66 8.69 13.46 -5.27
CA GLN A 66 8.65 13.53 -3.82
C GLN A 66 7.24 13.35 -3.30
N SER A 67 7.09 12.51 -2.27
CA SER A 67 5.82 12.22 -1.61
C SER A 67 6.04 11.81 -0.16
N ARG A 68 5.05 12.09 0.69
CA ARG A 68 5.06 11.56 2.07
C ARG A 68 4.53 10.13 2.16
N VAL A 69 3.67 9.75 1.23
CA VAL A 69 3.14 8.39 1.15
C VAL A 69 3.22 7.89 -0.28
N VAL A 70 3.76 6.69 -0.45
CA VAL A 70 3.83 6.00 -1.73
C VAL A 70 3.24 4.59 -1.59
N VAL A 71 2.45 4.17 -2.58
CA VAL A 71 1.95 2.79 -2.70
C VAL A 71 2.31 2.25 -4.08
N GLY A 72 3.15 1.22 -4.12
CA GLY A 72 3.60 0.58 -5.35
C GLY A 72 3.29 -0.92 -5.37
N HIS A 73 3.01 -1.46 -6.56
CA HIS A 73 2.68 -2.87 -6.76
C HIS A 73 3.19 -3.39 -8.11
N ILE A 74 3.72 -4.61 -8.12
CA ILE A 74 3.96 -5.43 -9.31
C ILE A 74 3.00 -6.62 -9.27
N ARG A 75 2.29 -6.86 -10.38
CA ARG A 75 1.15 -7.77 -10.44
C ARG A 75 1.53 -9.11 -11.05
N LYS A 76 1.05 -10.19 -10.41
CA LYS A 76 0.90 -11.51 -11.01
C LYS A 76 -0.59 -11.87 -11.02
N ALA A 77 -1.18 -12.05 -12.21
CA ALA A 77 -2.56 -12.44 -12.34
C ALA A 77 -2.77 -13.89 -11.87
N ASN A 78 -3.73 -14.10 -10.97
CA ASN A 78 -4.10 -15.42 -10.52
C ASN A 78 -5.61 -15.48 -10.20
N PRO A 79 -6.44 -16.20 -10.93
CA PRO A 79 -6.09 -16.95 -12.15
C PRO A 79 -5.79 -16.04 -13.35
N ALA A 80 -5.05 -16.58 -14.32
CA ALA A 80 -4.66 -15.88 -15.55
C ALA A 80 -5.84 -15.38 -16.41
N ARG A 81 -7.06 -15.87 -16.17
CA ARG A 81 -8.31 -15.39 -16.84
C ARG A 81 -8.61 -13.90 -16.57
N PHE A 82 -8.12 -13.35 -15.45
CA PHE A 82 -8.18 -11.92 -15.21
C PHE A 82 -7.06 -11.22 -16.00
N GLY A 83 -7.30 -11.01 -17.28
CA GLY A 83 -6.34 -10.54 -18.26
C GLY A 83 -5.54 -9.29 -17.85
N ARG A 84 -4.56 -9.00 -18.67
CA ARG A 84 -3.79 -7.74 -18.58
C ARG A 84 -4.69 -6.58 -18.99
N ALA A 85 -5.21 -5.86 -18.01
CA ALA A 85 -6.05 -4.68 -18.21
C ALA A 85 -5.71 -3.62 -17.14
N THR A 86 -5.77 -2.34 -17.53
CA THR A 86 -5.54 -1.22 -16.60
C THR A 86 -6.53 -1.27 -15.43
N ALA A 87 -7.77 -1.65 -15.66
CA ALA A 87 -8.79 -1.83 -14.63
C ALA A 87 -8.41 -2.89 -13.59
N ASN A 88 -7.64 -3.91 -13.98
CA ASN A 88 -7.19 -5.01 -13.13
C ASN A 88 -5.80 -4.78 -12.50
N THR A 89 -5.20 -3.61 -12.73
CA THR A 89 -3.83 -3.30 -12.28
C THR A 89 -3.86 -2.39 -11.05
N HIS A 90 -3.14 -2.79 -10.00
CA HIS A 90 -2.94 -1.97 -8.79
C HIS A 90 -2.00 -0.77 -9.07
N PRO A 91 -2.05 0.26 -8.21
CA PRO A 91 -3.01 0.45 -7.15
C PRO A 91 -4.39 0.88 -7.68
N PHE A 92 -5.42 0.57 -6.91
CA PHE A 92 -6.77 1.08 -7.12
C PHE A 92 -6.95 2.40 -6.40
N CYS A 93 -7.89 3.25 -6.89
CA CYS A 93 -8.17 4.54 -6.29
C CYS A 93 -9.66 4.84 -6.30
N ARG A 94 -10.14 5.43 -5.22
CA ARG A 94 -11.49 6.02 -5.10
C ARG A 94 -11.38 7.36 -4.37
N GLU A 95 -12.32 8.24 -4.64
CA GLU A 95 -12.46 9.49 -3.89
C GLU A 95 -13.44 9.26 -2.74
N LEU A 96 -13.10 9.80 -1.55
CA LEU A 96 -14.00 9.93 -0.44
C LEU A 96 -13.60 11.15 0.41
N GLY A 97 -14.55 12.02 0.71
CA GLY A 97 -14.36 13.17 1.59
C GLY A 97 -13.35 14.20 1.09
N GLY A 98 -13.22 14.35 -0.23
CA GLY A 98 -12.28 15.25 -0.89
C GLY A 98 -10.82 14.76 -0.88
N ARG A 99 -10.59 13.45 -0.69
CA ARG A 99 -9.26 12.81 -0.67
C ARG A 99 -9.23 11.62 -1.62
N SER A 100 -8.07 11.38 -2.24
CA SER A 100 -7.81 10.13 -2.94
C SER A 100 -7.49 9.02 -1.94
N TRP A 101 -8.22 7.93 -2.01
CA TRP A 101 -7.92 6.70 -1.29
C TRP A 101 -7.30 5.70 -2.23
N VAL A 102 -6.12 5.21 -1.90
CA VAL A 102 -5.32 4.32 -2.74
C VAL A 102 -5.11 3.00 -2.05
N PHE A 103 -5.30 1.91 -2.80
CA PHE A 103 -5.24 0.55 -2.28
C PHE A 103 -4.37 -0.37 -3.13
N ALA A 104 -3.56 -1.19 -2.47
CA ALA A 104 -2.86 -2.31 -3.07
C ALA A 104 -2.99 -3.57 -2.21
N HIS A 105 -3.14 -4.72 -2.85
CA HIS A 105 -3.28 -6.03 -2.21
C HIS A 105 -2.36 -7.05 -2.89
N ASN A 106 -1.64 -7.80 -2.07
CA ASN A 106 -0.88 -8.97 -2.47
C ASN A 106 -1.49 -10.19 -1.79
N GLY A 107 -2.15 -11.03 -2.57
CA GLY A 107 -2.84 -12.21 -2.08
C GLY A 107 -3.94 -12.70 -3.01
N LYS A 108 -4.88 -13.44 -2.44
CA LYS A 108 -6.06 -13.98 -3.14
C LYS A 108 -7.18 -14.19 -2.13
N LEU A 109 -8.40 -13.75 -2.49
CA LEU A 109 -9.59 -13.81 -1.66
C LEU A 109 -10.69 -14.67 -2.35
N PRO A 110 -10.55 -16.01 -2.36
CA PRO A 110 -11.60 -16.88 -2.89
C PRO A 110 -12.87 -16.68 -2.04
N GLY A 111 -14.03 -16.54 -2.72
CA GLY A 111 -15.30 -16.30 -2.02
C GLY A 111 -15.63 -14.85 -1.70
N ILE A 112 -14.87 -13.88 -2.21
CA ILE A 112 -15.20 -12.44 -2.10
C ILE A 112 -16.57 -12.10 -2.75
N ASP A 113 -17.10 -12.98 -3.61
CA ASP A 113 -18.41 -12.82 -4.25
C ASP A 113 -19.60 -13.11 -3.31
N GLN A 114 -19.36 -13.52 -2.06
CA GLN A 114 -20.42 -13.70 -1.07
C GLN A 114 -21.14 -12.37 -0.78
N ALA A 115 -22.45 -12.42 -0.59
CA ALA A 115 -23.30 -11.24 -0.42
C ALA A 115 -22.82 -10.27 0.69
N ARG A 116 -22.21 -10.81 1.77
CA ARG A 116 -21.68 -10.00 2.89
C ARG A 116 -20.53 -9.07 2.50
N PHE A 117 -19.86 -9.32 1.35
CA PHE A 117 -18.76 -8.51 0.85
C PHE A 117 -19.15 -7.69 -0.38
N HIS A 118 -20.43 -7.63 -0.75
CA HIS A 118 -20.87 -6.82 -1.87
C HIS A 118 -20.77 -5.34 -1.51
N PRO A 119 -19.98 -4.55 -2.27
CA PRO A 119 -19.93 -3.12 -2.05
C PRO A 119 -21.20 -2.44 -2.55
N HIS A 120 -21.61 -1.36 -1.88
CA HIS A 120 -22.85 -0.63 -2.18
C HIS A 120 -22.58 0.71 -2.85
N ARG A 121 -21.76 1.55 -2.22
CA ARG A 121 -21.43 2.90 -2.69
C ARG A 121 -20.32 2.91 -3.73
N PHE A 122 -19.28 2.14 -3.49
CA PHE A 122 -18.12 2.05 -4.39
C PHE A 122 -18.25 0.79 -5.25
N GLN A 123 -18.13 0.94 -6.58
CA GLN A 123 -18.24 -0.20 -7.49
C GLN A 123 -16.89 -0.53 -8.11
N PRO A 124 -16.50 -1.82 -8.22
CA PRO A 124 -15.32 -2.21 -8.96
C PRO A 124 -15.49 -1.91 -10.47
N ILE A 125 -14.40 -1.50 -11.11
CA ILE A 125 -14.32 -1.26 -12.55
C ILE A 125 -13.79 -2.51 -13.25
N GLY A 126 -12.83 -3.19 -12.61
CA GLY A 126 -12.25 -4.45 -13.09
C GLY A 126 -12.92 -5.67 -12.47
N ASP A 127 -12.25 -6.81 -12.65
CA ASP A 127 -12.79 -8.13 -12.29
C ASP A 127 -12.05 -8.75 -11.07
N THR A 128 -11.10 -8.01 -10.46
CA THR A 128 -10.25 -8.58 -9.41
C THR A 128 -10.94 -8.63 -8.05
N ASP A 129 -10.65 -9.68 -7.30
CA ASP A 129 -10.99 -9.80 -5.89
C ASP A 129 -10.45 -8.64 -5.05
N SER A 130 -9.25 -8.17 -5.40
CA SER A 130 -8.58 -7.05 -4.76
C SER A 130 -9.36 -5.74 -4.86
N GLU A 131 -9.88 -5.40 -6.05
CA GLU A 131 -10.66 -4.17 -6.22
C GLU A 131 -12.01 -4.27 -5.51
N ARG A 132 -12.62 -5.45 -5.52
CA ARG A 132 -13.86 -5.70 -4.77
C ARG A 132 -13.65 -5.53 -3.26
N ALA A 133 -12.55 -6.10 -2.71
CA ALA A 133 -12.17 -5.90 -1.31
C ALA A 133 -11.94 -4.42 -0.99
N PHE A 134 -11.27 -3.69 -1.88
CA PHE A 134 -11.09 -2.24 -1.72
C PHE A 134 -12.42 -1.49 -1.66
N CYS A 135 -13.33 -1.74 -2.61
CA CYS A 135 -14.65 -1.11 -2.62
C CYS A 135 -15.44 -1.41 -1.35
N TYR A 136 -15.40 -2.65 -0.86
CA TYR A 136 -16.01 -3.04 0.41
C TYR A 136 -15.42 -2.29 1.61
N LEU A 137 -14.09 -2.19 1.70
CA LEU A 137 -13.44 -1.42 2.78
C LEU A 137 -13.79 0.06 2.70
N MET A 138 -13.87 0.64 1.50
CA MET A 138 -14.26 2.03 1.32
C MET A 138 -15.70 2.31 1.75
N ASP A 139 -16.62 1.35 1.57
CA ASP A 139 -17.98 1.44 2.12
C ASP A 139 -17.94 1.53 3.64
N ARG A 140 -17.12 0.69 4.30
CA ARG A 140 -16.95 0.72 5.77
C ARG A 140 -16.38 2.04 6.27
N VAL A 141 -15.38 2.59 5.59
CA VAL A 141 -14.87 3.93 5.92
C VAL A 141 -15.97 4.98 5.76
N ALA A 142 -16.74 4.95 4.67
CA ALA A 142 -17.78 5.92 4.36
C ALA A 142 -18.97 5.91 5.34
N GLU A 143 -19.18 4.82 6.07
CA GLU A 143 -20.19 4.73 7.14
C GLU A 143 -19.81 5.56 8.37
N HIS A 144 -18.53 5.78 8.60
CA HIS A 144 -18.00 6.42 9.79
C HIS A 144 -17.41 7.81 9.52
N TRP A 145 -17.03 8.09 8.27
CA TRP A 145 -16.34 9.31 7.93
C TRP A 145 -16.72 9.81 6.51
N SER A 146 -16.98 11.11 6.41
CA SER A 146 -17.42 11.77 5.18
C SER A 146 -16.54 12.95 4.75
N GLY A 147 -15.46 13.24 5.49
CA GLY A 147 -14.55 14.35 5.19
C GLY A 147 -14.17 15.17 6.42
N GLY A 148 -13.53 16.33 6.19
CA GLY A 148 -13.13 17.24 7.26
C GLY A 148 -11.69 17.07 7.74
N GLY A 149 -10.79 16.66 6.88
CA GLY A 149 -9.37 16.38 7.17
C GLY A 149 -9.07 14.88 7.09
N ALA A 150 -7.85 14.48 7.42
CA ALA A 150 -7.52 13.06 7.53
C ALA A 150 -8.19 12.45 8.76
N PRO A 151 -8.76 11.24 8.66
CA PRO A 151 -9.29 10.57 9.85
C PRO A 151 -8.18 10.32 10.88
N PRO A 152 -8.50 10.38 12.19
CA PRO A 152 -7.55 9.98 13.22
C PRO A 152 -7.10 8.53 13.03
N PRO A 153 -5.79 8.21 13.17
CA PRO A 153 -5.25 6.87 12.91
C PRO A 153 -5.92 5.76 13.73
N ASP A 154 -6.19 6.00 15.01
CA ASP A 154 -6.85 5.08 15.93
C ASP A 154 -8.31 4.77 15.50
N ARG A 155 -9.03 5.80 15.07
CA ARG A 155 -10.39 5.66 14.55
C ARG A 155 -10.40 4.86 13.25
N LEU A 156 -9.49 5.19 12.33
CA LEU A 156 -9.37 4.49 11.05
C LEU A 156 -9.04 3.01 11.26
N ALA A 157 -8.09 2.69 12.16
CA ALA A 157 -7.80 1.31 12.54
C ALA A 157 -9.04 0.61 13.13
N GLY A 158 -9.77 1.28 14.03
CA GLY A 158 -10.98 0.74 14.64
C GLY A 158 -12.08 0.41 13.63
N TRP A 159 -12.36 1.32 12.67
CA TRP A 159 -13.37 1.11 11.62
C TRP A 159 -13.04 -0.02 10.66
N LEU A 160 -11.74 -0.27 10.45
CA LEU A 160 -11.26 -1.25 9.49
C LEU A 160 -10.91 -2.61 10.09
N SER A 161 -10.78 -2.73 11.43
CA SER A 161 -10.31 -3.97 12.06
C SER A 161 -11.24 -5.16 11.79
N GLU A 162 -12.54 -5.01 12.00
CA GLU A 162 -13.52 -6.09 11.75
C GLU A 162 -13.62 -6.43 10.25
N PRO A 163 -13.83 -5.47 9.32
CA PRO A 163 -13.91 -5.81 7.90
C PRO A 163 -12.61 -6.38 7.33
N ILE A 164 -11.44 -5.97 7.81
CA ILE A 164 -10.15 -6.57 7.42
C ILE A 164 -10.05 -8.01 7.95
N ALA A 165 -10.43 -8.26 9.20
CA ALA A 165 -10.45 -9.61 9.77
C ALA A 165 -11.35 -10.54 8.95
N ALA A 166 -12.57 -10.10 8.61
CA ALA A 166 -13.51 -10.86 7.79
C ALA A 166 -12.97 -11.17 6.38
N LEU A 167 -12.27 -10.21 5.74
CA LEU A 167 -11.61 -10.45 4.45
C LEU A 167 -10.44 -11.44 4.58
N SER A 168 -9.68 -11.36 5.67
CA SER A 168 -8.52 -12.22 5.91
C SER A 168 -8.87 -13.70 6.09
N GLU A 169 -10.12 -14.01 6.52
CA GLU A 169 -10.64 -15.37 6.58
C GLU A 169 -10.80 -16.02 5.19
N LEU A 170 -10.91 -15.21 4.13
CA LEU A 170 -11.07 -15.71 2.77
C LEU A 170 -9.76 -16.22 2.16
N GLY A 171 -8.60 -15.81 2.68
CA GLY A 171 -7.33 -16.24 2.13
C GLY A 171 -6.16 -15.31 2.46
N ILE A 172 -5.16 -15.26 1.57
CA ILE A 172 -3.99 -14.41 1.75
C ILE A 172 -4.38 -12.95 1.52
N PHE A 173 -4.20 -12.13 2.55
CA PHE A 173 -4.57 -10.72 2.55
C PHE A 173 -3.44 -9.87 3.14
N ASN A 174 -2.49 -9.44 2.28
CA ASN A 174 -1.47 -8.47 2.64
C ASN A 174 -1.82 -7.18 1.90
N MET A 175 -2.20 -6.13 2.63
CA MET A 175 -2.74 -4.92 2.00
C MET A 175 -2.12 -3.63 2.52
N LEU A 176 -2.17 -2.62 1.67
CA LEU A 176 -1.88 -1.22 1.96
C LEU A 176 -3.09 -0.39 1.52
N LEU A 177 -3.58 0.49 2.39
CA LEU A 177 -4.65 1.45 2.09
C LEU A 177 -4.23 2.82 2.63
N SER A 178 -4.26 3.85 1.79
CA SER A 178 -3.87 5.20 2.20
C SER A 178 -4.88 6.25 1.79
N ASP A 179 -4.98 7.33 2.59
CA ASP A 179 -5.71 8.56 2.32
C ASP A 179 -4.78 9.76 2.04
N GLY A 180 -3.45 9.50 1.95
CA GLY A 180 -2.39 10.48 1.73
C GLY A 180 -1.69 10.96 3.00
N ASP A 181 -2.31 10.82 4.16
CA ASP A 181 -1.68 11.07 5.47
C ASP A 181 -1.46 9.77 6.25
N ASN A 182 -2.46 8.90 6.27
CA ASN A 182 -2.38 7.59 6.90
C ASN A 182 -2.03 6.53 5.87
N LEU A 183 -1.24 5.54 6.27
CA LEU A 183 -1.03 4.31 5.55
C LEU A 183 -1.46 3.14 6.44
N VAL A 184 -2.65 2.60 6.18
CA VAL A 184 -3.16 1.40 6.85
C VAL A 184 -2.46 0.19 6.27
N VAL A 185 -1.98 -0.67 7.15
CA VAL A 185 -1.16 -1.84 6.84
C VAL A 185 -1.75 -3.08 7.51
N PHE A 186 -1.93 -4.13 6.75
CA PHE A 186 -2.32 -5.43 7.30
C PHE A 186 -1.65 -6.55 6.50
N ALA A 187 -1.25 -7.61 7.18
CA ALA A 187 -0.78 -8.84 6.56
C ALA A 187 -1.17 -10.04 7.40
N ASN A 188 -1.57 -11.14 6.75
CA ASN A 188 -1.78 -12.44 7.40
C ASN A 188 -0.81 -13.52 6.91
N GLU A 189 0.07 -13.20 5.96
CA GLU A 189 1.07 -14.13 5.47
C GLU A 189 2.49 -13.56 5.59
N ARG A 190 2.75 -12.39 4.97
CA ARG A 190 4.12 -11.87 4.85
C ARG A 190 4.17 -10.38 4.55
N LEU A 191 4.80 -9.62 5.43
CA LEU A 191 5.16 -8.23 5.20
C LEU A 191 6.38 -7.89 6.05
N HIS A 192 7.25 -7.03 5.54
CA HIS A 192 8.44 -6.55 6.24
C HIS A 192 8.45 -5.03 6.25
N ALA A 193 8.97 -4.46 7.31
CA ALA A 193 9.17 -3.04 7.53
C ALA A 193 10.66 -2.72 7.68
N LEU A 194 11.06 -1.57 7.14
CA LEU A 194 12.38 -0.98 7.33
C LEU A 194 12.20 0.47 7.74
N HIS A 195 12.78 0.85 8.87
CA HIS A 195 12.89 2.23 9.29
C HIS A 195 14.24 2.80 8.86
N ARG A 196 14.22 4.00 8.31
CA ARG A 196 15.40 4.81 8.01
C ARG A 196 15.24 6.15 8.68
N ASP A 197 16.16 6.46 9.56
CA ASP A 197 16.29 7.77 10.21
C ASP A 197 17.53 8.45 9.63
N CYS A 198 17.34 9.61 9.04
CA CYS A 198 18.40 10.39 8.44
C CYS A 198 18.36 11.81 9.00
N ASP A 199 19.54 12.40 9.20
CA ASP A 199 19.69 13.83 9.43
C ASP A 199 20.40 14.42 8.21
N GLU A 200 19.63 15.06 7.34
CA GLU A 200 20.17 15.73 6.15
C GLU A 200 20.27 17.23 6.42
N GLY A 201 21.49 17.67 6.79
CA GLY A 201 21.77 19.09 7.00
C GLY A 201 21.03 19.73 8.17
N GLY A 202 20.82 19.00 9.26
CA GLY A 202 20.09 19.43 10.45
C GLY A 202 18.57 19.29 10.31
N GLN A 203 18.10 18.54 9.32
CA GLN A 203 16.69 18.23 9.11
C GLN A 203 16.42 16.75 9.37
N GLU A 204 15.74 16.48 10.47
CA GLU A 204 15.29 15.14 10.83
C GLU A 204 14.32 14.56 9.80
N GLN A 205 14.59 13.34 9.33
CA GLN A 205 13.75 12.60 8.39
C GLN A 205 13.55 11.17 8.92
N HIS A 206 12.29 10.76 9.02
CA HIS A 206 11.88 9.41 9.35
C HIS A 206 11.17 8.80 8.15
N VAL A 207 11.58 7.62 7.73
CA VAL A 207 10.98 6.89 6.61
C VAL A 207 10.71 5.45 7.01
N LEU A 208 9.46 5.04 6.92
CA LEU A 208 9.04 3.65 7.01
C LEU A 208 8.81 3.11 5.61
N LEU A 209 9.57 2.10 5.24
CA LEU A 209 9.38 1.32 4.03
C LEU A 209 8.72 -0.03 4.34
N LEU A 210 7.81 -0.45 3.48
CA LEU A 210 7.04 -1.69 3.60
C LEU A 210 7.16 -2.52 2.32
N ALA A 211 7.45 -3.82 2.43
CA ALA A 211 7.49 -4.73 1.30
C ALA A 211 7.17 -6.17 1.71
N THR A 212 6.51 -6.94 0.84
CA THR A 212 6.27 -8.37 1.07
C THR A 212 7.56 -9.19 1.00
N GLN A 213 8.57 -8.66 0.31
CA GLN A 213 9.94 -9.19 0.30
C GLN A 213 10.91 -8.03 0.43
N PRO A 214 11.94 -8.11 1.30
CA PRO A 214 12.98 -7.11 1.39
C PRO A 214 13.52 -6.68 0.01
N LEU A 215 13.70 -5.38 -0.17
CA LEU A 215 14.21 -4.83 -1.42
C LEU A 215 15.74 -4.69 -1.39
N THR A 216 16.31 -4.53 -0.20
CA THR A 216 17.73 -4.31 0.08
C THR A 216 18.23 -5.29 1.14
N ASP A 217 19.55 -5.35 1.36
CA ASP A 217 20.18 -6.14 2.42
C ASP A 217 20.15 -5.45 3.80
N GLU A 218 19.44 -4.35 3.93
CA GLU A 218 19.24 -3.64 5.19
C GLU A 218 18.41 -4.48 6.20
N PRO A 219 18.38 -4.11 7.50
CA PRO A 219 17.74 -4.93 8.54
C PRO A 219 16.20 -4.82 8.53
N TRP A 220 15.57 -5.27 7.45
CA TRP A 220 14.12 -5.41 7.39
C TRP A 220 13.60 -6.33 8.49
N ARG A 221 12.53 -5.94 9.15
CA ARG A 221 11.89 -6.71 10.21
C ARG A 221 10.49 -7.15 9.79
N PRO A 222 10.07 -8.38 10.12
CA PRO A 222 8.69 -8.79 9.87
C PRO A 222 7.71 -7.90 10.63
N VAL A 223 6.62 -7.52 9.95
CA VAL A 223 5.47 -6.86 10.58
C VAL A 223 4.65 -7.91 11.30
N GLU A 224 4.08 -7.57 12.45
CA GLU A 224 3.18 -8.46 13.19
C GLU A 224 1.97 -8.83 12.34
N LEU A 225 1.74 -10.13 12.18
CA LEU A 225 0.67 -10.66 11.33
C LEU A 225 -0.68 -10.67 12.06
N GLY A 226 -1.76 -10.49 11.30
CA GLY A 226 -3.13 -10.51 11.83
C GLY A 226 -3.54 -9.23 12.59
N VAL A 227 -2.69 -8.22 12.61
CA VAL A 227 -2.90 -6.93 13.28
C VAL A 227 -3.03 -5.80 12.26
N VAL A 228 -3.99 -4.91 12.45
CA VAL A 228 -4.13 -3.69 11.68
C VAL A 228 -3.21 -2.62 12.25
N HIS A 229 -2.24 -2.19 11.47
CA HIS A 229 -1.35 -1.08 11.79
C HIS A 229 -1.73 0.15 10.97
N VAL A 230 -1.44 1.33 11.51
CA VAL A 230 -1.48 2.59 10.75
C VAL A 230 -0.13 3.26 10.86
N ALA A 231 0.48 3.55 9.72
CA ALA A 231 1.68 4.36 9.65
C ALA A 231 1.34 5.81 9.29
N ARG A 232 2.05 6.75 9.90
CA ARG A 232 1.99 8.18 9.63
C ARG A 232 3.34 8.80 9.95
N ASP A 233 3.77 9.76 9.15
CA ASP A 233 4.99 10.53 9.42
C ASP A 233 6.25 9.69 9.60
N GLY A 234 6.34 8.58 8.87
CA GLY A 234 7.54 7.72 8.84
C GLY A 234 7.59 6.66 9.94
N ASP A 235 6.54 6.51 10.75
CA ASP A 235 6.50 5.49 11.80
C ASP A 235 5.10 4.85 11.92
N PHE A 236 5.02 3.71 12.60
CA PHE A 236 3.73 3.16 13.01
C PHE A 236 3.14 4.02 14.13
N VAL A 237 1.97 4.60 13.88
CA VAL A 237 1.15 5.26 14.89
C VAL A 237 0.34 4.17 15.56
N VAL A 238 0.82 3.73 16.69
CA VAL A 238 0.32 2.56 17.39
C VAL A 238 -1.11 2.78 17.88
N PRO A 239 -2.09 1.96 17.49
CA PRO A 239 -3.26 1.78 18.35
C PRO A 239 -2.79 1.12 19.65
N ALA A 240 -3.36 1.51 20.78
CA ALA A 240 -2.96 1.05 22.11
C ALA A 240 -2.82 -0.50 22.17
N GLY A 241 -1.59 -0.99 22.28
CA GLY A 241 -1.30 -2.43 22.37
C GLY A 241 -0.16 -2.95 21.50
N ALA A 242 0.33 -2.21 20.50
CA ALA A 242 1.47 -2.65 19.69
C ALA A 242 2.81 -2.19 20.30
N SER A 243 3.75 -3.10 20.42
CA SER A 243 5.07 -2.84 20.98
C SER A 243 5.90 -1.92 20.08
N THR A 244 6.39 -0.84 20.63
CA THR A 244 7.42 0.02 20.05
C THR A 244 8.62 -0.81 19.60
N LEU A 245 8.86 -0.88 18.29
CA LEU A 245 10.14 -1.35 17.76
C LEU A 245 11.19 -0.30 18.11
N THR A 246 11.91 -0.53 19.20
CA THR A 246 12.99 0.35 19.65
C THR A 246 14.06 0.44 18.55
N ALA A 247 14.24 1.63 18.00
CA ALA A 247 15.33 1.93 17.08
C ALA A 247 16.67 1.63 17.77
N VAL A 248 17.41 0.67 17.24
CA VAL A 248 18.82 0.49 17.61
C VAL A 248 19.57 1.64 16.92
N ARG A 249 19.92 2.67 17.69
CA ARG A 249 20.87 3.69 17.24
C ARG A 249 22.17 2.97 16.84
N ALA A 250 22.51 3.02 15.57
CA ALA A 250 23.85 2.71 15.11
C ALA A 250 24.76 3.82 15.65
N GLY A 251 25.44 3.53 16.73
CA GLY A 251 26.49 4.37 17.27
C GLY A 251 27.83 3.99 16.65
N GLY A 252 28.62 4.98 16.31
CA GLY A 252 30.05 4.90 15.99
C GLY A 252 30.37 5.14 14.55
#